data_2fb955a5a732630846b749b576cdf3ee
#
_entry.id   2fb955a5a732630846b749b576cdf3ee
#
_cell.length_a   1.000
_cell.length_b   1.000
_cell.length_c   1.000
_cell.angle_alpha   90.00
_cell.angle_beta   90.00
_cell.angle_gamma   90.00
#
_symmetry.space_group_name_H-M   'P 1'
#
loop_
_entity.id
_entity.type
_entity.pdbx_description
1 polymer ?
#
loop_
_entity_poly.entity_id
_entity_poly.type
_entity_poly.pdbx_seq_one_letter_code
_entity_poly.pdbx_strand_id
1 'polypeptide(L)'
;MPLQLASTGFSDALVILGAAGLVIPAFARFRINPVIGFILVGALVGPAGLGTLVPQAPWLYHVTITDPHAIEPFAEFGIILLLFSIGLELSFRRLWAMRQLVFGLGSAELILGALAIGLGMHVFGQPWTGSLGLGLALALSSTALVLPMAGTSSPVGRSAFAMLLFEDLALVPIVFLLGAMAPHAQNGGLDGLVQTVLIGVATVAAMFFAGRLLLPSLFAQAARTKSPELFLAASLLVVILASLATTAAGLSPIVGALLAGVLIAETDYHSEVELMTAPFKGLALGIFLITVGMSLDLKVIVANWLALVGAVVGVVLVKIMVTGMLLRVAGSQRGVAWETALLMASPSETTLIVLGAAAQAALIEADTAQFWQIVTALGLTITPLLARIGHDLARRMELRRRDGAEDIDSGRGKRTVIIGCGRVGQLVAQMLAAHARAYVAIDADIDAVSEARAQGCTTIFGDIARPGMIEKLDIANAAAVVLTMDDPVQAVRIISRLRKEFPELALIARARDPSHAAELYRAGATDAVPETIESSLQLSEAVLVDLGVAMGPVIASIHEKRAELRTHIMNLSQTDREPPIWRRRIGES
;
A
#
# COMPACT_ATOMS: atom_id res chain seq x y z
N MET A 1 -25.30 15.85 -43.36
CA MET A 1 -24.17 14.89 -43.22
C MET A 1 -24.22 14.37 -41.79
N PRO A 2 -24.64 13.15 -41.51
CA PRO A 2 -24.47 12.59 -40.17
C PRO A 2 -22.98 12.40 -39.99
N LEU A 3 -22.43 12.96 -38.92
CA LEU A 3 -21.08 12.67 -38.41
C LEU A 3 -20.95 11.15 -38.34
N GLN A 4 -20.11 10.56 -39.20
CA GLN A 4 -19.66 9.20 -39.07
C GLN A 4 -18.73 9.10 -37.84
N LEU A 5 -19.33 9.21 -36.65
CA LEU A 5 -18.73 8.80 -35.37
C LEU A 5 -18.70 7.26 -35.23
N ALA A 6 -18.74 6.56 -36.38
CA ALA A 6 -18.77 5.12 -36.44
C ALA A 6 -17.38 4.52 -36.66
N SER A 7 -16.35 5.06 -36.00
CA SER A 7 -15.17 4.23 -35.77
C SER A 7 -15.32 3.59 -34.38
N THR A 8 -15.27 2.29 -34.33
CA THR A 8 -15.27 1.47 -33.09
C THR A 8 -14.36 2.08 -32.01
N GLY A 9 -13.23 2.67 -32.38
CA GLY A 9 -12.27 3.27 -31.45
C GLY A 9 -12.77 4.47 -30.64
N PHE A 10 -13.71 5.30 -31.16
CA PHE A 10 -14.29 6.39 -30.36
C PHE A 10 -15.30 5.89 -29.31
N SER A 11 -16.06 4.86 -29.67
CA SER A 11 -16.99 4.19 -28.76
C SER A 11 -16.22 3.53 -27.61
N ASP A 12 -15.15 2.81 -27.93
CA ASP A 12 -14.31 2.09 -26.96
C ASP A 12 -13.59 3.08 -26.03
N ALA A 13 -13.05 4.18 -26.57
CA ALA A 13 -12.47 5.26 -25.79
C ALA A 13 -13.49 5.93 -24.85
N LEU A 14 -14.73 6.12 -25.31
CA LEU A 14 -15.81 6.69 -24.48
C LEU A 14 -16.14 5.76 -23.29
N VAL A 15 -16.19 4.45 -23.53
CA VAL A 15 -16.43 3.45 -22.48
C VAL A 15 -15.30 3.45 -21.47
N ILE A 16 -14.04 3.43 -21.92
CA ILE A 16 -12.86 3.42 -21.05
C ILE A 16 -12.79 4.70 -20.20
N LEU A 17 -12.92 5.88 -20.85
CA LEU A 17 -12.88 7.16 -20.16
C LEU A 17 -14.10 7.36 -19.25
N GLY A 18 -15.28 6.89 -19.68
CA GLY A 18 -16.48 6.88 -18.85
C GLY A 18 -16.33 6.00 -17.61
N ALA A 19 -15.74 4.82 -17.76
CA ALA A 19 -15.41 3.96 -16.63
C ALA A 19 -14.43 4.65 -15.67
N ALA A 20 -13.35 5.22 -16.18
CA ALA A 20 -12.37 5.93 -15.37
C ALA A 20 -12.97 7.18 -14.69
N GLY A 21 -13.71 8.00 -15.42
CA GLY A 21 -14.22 9.28 -14.95
C GLY A 21 -15.48 9.22 -14.08
N LEU A 22 -16.31 8.20 -14.24
CA LEU A 22 -17.57 8.08 -13.50
C LEU A 22 -17.55 6.94 -12.47
N VAL A 23 -17.03 5.79 -12.87
CA VAL A 23 -17.10 4.59 -12.02
C VAL A 23 -16.09 4.67 -10.89
N ILE A 24 -14.85 5.11 -11.14
CA ILE A 24 -13.84 5.22 -10.08
C ILE A 24 -14.32 6.16 -8.96
N PRO A 25 -14.77 7.40 -9.23
CA PRO A 25 -15.29 8.28 -8.17
C PRO A 25 -16.50 7.70 -7.45
N ALA A 26 -17.40 7.03 -8.17
CA ALA A 26 -18.56 6.37 -7.57
C ALA A 26 -18.14 5.26 -6.62
N PHE A 27 -17.26 4.36 -7.04
CA PHE A 27 -16.76 3.27 -6.20
C PHE A 27 -15.92 3.78 -5.02
N ALA A 28 -15.09 4.82 -5.23
CA ALA A 28 -14.34 5.47 -4.16
C ALA A 28 -15.25 6.04 -3.07
N ARG A 29 -16.40 6.62 -3.46
CA ARG A 29 -17.42 7.12 -2.50
C ARG A 29 -17.99 6.01 -1.62
N PHE A 30 -18.15 4.80 -2.15
CA PHE A 30 -18.61 3.63 -1.42
C PHE A 30 -17.46 2.85 -0.76
N ARG A 31 -16.22 3.37 -0.81
CA ARG A 31 -15.01 2.70 -0.31
C ARG A 31 -14.76 1.33 -0.97
N ILE A 32 -15.20 1.15 -2.19
CA ILE A 32 -14.92 -0.03 -3.01
C ILE A 32 -13.62 0.24 -3.76
N ASN A 33 -12.74 -0.77 -3.81
CA ASN A 33 -11.47 -0.61 -4.51
C ASN A 33 -11.72 -0.40 -6.02
N PRO A 34 -11.06 0.58 -6.67
CA PRO A 34 -11.19 0.84 -8.10
C PRO A 34 -10.93 -0.38 -8.99
N VAL A 35 -10.02 -1.28 -8.59
CA VAL A 35 -9.73 -2.55 -9.30
C VAL A 35 -10.99 -3.36 -9.54
N ILE A 36 -11.81 -3.54 -8.50
CA ILE A 36 -13.08 -4.26 -8.58
C ILE A 36 -14.03 -3.53 -9.53
N GLY A 37 -14.07 -2.19 -9.45
CA GLY A 37 -14.90 -1.35 -10.29
C GLY A 37 -14.60 -1.55 -11.77
N PHE A 38 -13.34 -1.55 -12.17
CA PHE A 38 -12.92 -1.76 -13.55
C PHE A 38 -13.28 -3.16 -14.06
N ILE A 39 -13.05 -4.21 -13.27
CA ILE A 39 -13.43 -5.59 -13.65
C ILE A 39 -14.94 -5.71 -13.85
N LEU A 40 -15.75 -5.16 -12.92
CA LEU A 40 -17.21 -5.19 -13.03
C LEU A 40 -17.71 -4.40 -14.23
N VAL A 41 -17.12 -3.22 -14.50
CA VAL A 41 -17.45 -2.47 -15.71
C VAL A 41 -17.11 -3.26 -16.95
N GLY A 42 -15.92 -3.86 -17.02
CA GLY A 42 -15.52 -4.72 -18.13
C GLY A 42 -16.51 -5.87 -18.36
N ALA A 43 -16.91 -6.57 -17.30
CA ALA A 43 -17.91 -7.63 -17.39
C ALA A 43 -19.29 -7.11 -17.86
N LEU A 44 -19.66 -5.89 -17.44
CA LEU A 44 -20.94 -5.28 -17.81
C LEU A 44 -20.94 -4.80 -19.27
N VAL A 45 -19.91 -4.03 -19.70
CA VAL A 45 -19.86 -3.43 -21.05
C VAL A 45 -19.30 -4.36 -22.11
N GLY A 46 -18.75 -5.49 -21.70
CA GLY A 46 -18.13 -6.50 -22.55
C GLY A 46 -19.16 -7.30 -23.38
N PRO A 47 -18.63 -8.17 -24.28
CA PRO A 47 -19.44 -8.97 -25.19
C PRO A 47 -20.36 -9.96 -24.47
N ALA A 48 -19.98 -10.47 -23.30
CA ALA A 48 -20.78 -11.38 -22.48
C ALA A 48 -21.81 -10.67 -21.57
N GLY A 49 -21.69 -9.32 -21.42
CA GLY A 49 -22.60 -8.47 -20.65
C GLY A 49 -23.65 -7.78 -21.52
N LEU A 50 -23.68 -6.45 -21.47
CA LEU A 50 -24.60 -5.62 -22.27
C LEU A 50 -24.39 -5.81 -23.79
N GLY A 51 -23.21 -6.24 -24.23
CA GLY A 51 -22.95 -6.57 -25.63
C GLY A 51 -23.91 -7.61 -26.19
N THR A 52 -24.42 -8.53 -25.38
CA THR A 52 -25.44 -9.53 -25.80
C THR A 52 -26.79 -8.91 -26.15
N LEU A 53 -27.07 -7.71 -25.67
CA LEU A 53 -28.33 -6.97 -25.89
C LEU A 53 -28.26 -6.03 -27.09
N VAL A 54 -27.11 -5.81 -27.70
CA VAL A 54 -26.92 -4.92 -28.85
C VAL A 54 -27.87 -5.26 -30.03
N PRO A 55 -28.12 -6.55 -30.38
CA PRO A 55 -29.09 -6.89 -31.41
C PRO A 55 -30.53 -6.44 -31.11
N GLN A 56 -30.89 -6.31 -29.83
CA GLN A 56 -32.23 -5.89 -29.39
C GLN A 56 -32.33 -4.38 -29.18
N ALA A 57 -31.22 -3.73 -28.82
CA ALA A 57 -31.12 -2.31 -28.55
C ALA A 57 -29.86 -1.72 -29.22
N PRO A 58 -29.91 -1.36 -30.53
CA PRO A 58 -28.72 -0.95 -31.30
C PRO A 58 -27.95 0.25 -30.73
N TRP A 59 -28.59 1.13 -29.94
CA TRP A 59 -27.92 2.25 -29.29
C TRP A 59 -26.87 1.80 -28.25
N LEU A 60 -27.00 0.60 -27.70
CA LEU A 60 -26.00 0.02 -26.77
C LEU A 60 -24.63 -0.17 -27.43
N TYR A 61 -24.56 -0.27 -28.75
CA TYR A 61 -23.28 -0.34 -29.47
C TYR A 61 -22.32 0.80 -29.13
N HIS A 62 -22.86 1.99 -28.81
CA HIS A 62 -22.04 3.17 -28.47
C HIS A 62 -21.52 3.17 -27.02
N VAL A 63 -22.02 2.30 -26.17
CA VAL A 63 -21.66 2.21 -24.73
C VAL A 63 -21.19 0.82 -24.33
N THR A 64 -20.99 -0.08 -25.30
CA THR A 64 -20.46 -1.41 -25.10
C THR A 64 -19.25 -1.65 -25.99
N ILE A 65 -18.34 -2.50 -25.53
CA ILE A 65 -17.20 -2.98 -26.30
C ILE A 65 -17.60 -4.34 -26.84
N THR A 66 -17.97 -4.39 -28.12
CA THR A 66 -18.45 -5.62 -28.76
C THR A 66 -17.33 -6.45 -29.38
N ASP A 67 -16.18 -5.80 -29.72
CA ASP A 67 -15.00 -6.46 -30.26
C ASP A 67 -13.81 -6.35 -29.28
N PRO A 68 -13.50 -7.43 -28.54
CA PRO A 68 -12.36 -7.46 -27.63
C PRO A 68 -11.02 -7.20 -28.32
N HIS A 69 -10.86 -7.61 -29.60
CA HIS A 69 -9.62 -7.45 -30.34
C HIS A 69 -9.31 -5.98 -30.64
N ALA A 70 -10.33 -5.11 -30.68
CA ALA A 70 -10.13 -3.69 -30.91
C ALA A 70 -9.37 -2.99 -29.76
N ILE A 71 -9.51 -3.48 -28.53
CA ILE A 71 -8.87 -2.90 -27.35
C ILE A 71 -7.64 -3.69 -26.86
N GLU A 72 -7.38 -4.85 -27.44
CA GLU A 72 -6.23 -5.69 -27.09
C GLU A 72 -4.89 -4.94 -27.15
N PRO A 73 -4.58 -4.12 -28.18
CA PRO A 73 -3.35 -3.33 -28.22
C PRO A 73 -3.25 -2.30 -27.08
N PHE A 74 -4.38 -1.73 -26.65
CA PHE A 74 -4.41 -0.81 -25.51
C PHE A 74 -4.21 -1.54 -24.17
N ALA A 75 -4.73 -2.77 -24.07
CA ALA A 75 -4.52 -3.62 -22.91
C ALA A 75 -3.05 -4.06 -22.80
N GLU A 76 -2.42 -4.48 -23.92
CA GLU A 76 -1.00 -4.82 -23.96
C GLU A 76 -0.13 -3.60 -23.57
N PHE A 77 -0.43 -2.42 -24.13
CA PHE A 77 0.25 -1.20 -23.73
C PHE A 77 0.02 -0.87 -22.27
N GLY A 78 -1.18 -1.13 -21.75
CA GLY A 78 -1.52 -1.01 -20.34
C GLY A 78 -0.65 -1.89 -19.44
N ILE A 79 -0.47 -3.16 -19.82
CA ILE A 79 0.40 -4.10 -19.10
C ILE A 79 1.86 -3.64 -19.15
N ILE A 80 2.34 -3.19 -20.31
CA ILE A 80 3.69 -2.65 -20.50
C ILE A 80 3.94 -1.47 -19.54
N LEU A 81 3.03 -0.50 -19.48
CA LEU A 81 3.15 0.64 -18.58
C LEU A 81 3.04 0.24 -17.09
N LEU A 82 2.19 -0.73 -16.78
CA LEU A 82 2.08 -1.25 -15.41
C LEU A 82 3.39 -1.89 -14.96
N LEU A 83 3.97 -2.77 -15.78
CA LEU A 83 5.23 -3.45 -15.48
C LEU A 83 6.42 -2.48 -15.44
N PHE A 84 6.42 -1.48 -16.32
CA PHE A 84 7.38 -0.39 -16.26
C PHE A 84 7.31 0.34 -14.91
N SER A 85 6.10 0.66 -14.44
CA SER A 85 5.92 1.32 -13.15
C SER A 85 6.36 0.44 -11.97
N ILE A 86 6.07 -0.87 -12.01
CA ILE A 86 6.59 -1.82 -11.03
C ILE A 86 8.13 -1.82 -11.04
N GLY A 87 8.73 -1.81 -12.24
CA GLY A 87 10.18 -1.70 -12.39
C GLY A 87 10.76 -0.43 -11.77
N LEU A 88 10.09 0.72 -11.90
CA LEU A 88 10.49 1.97 -11.26
C LEU A 88 10.46 1.89 -9.72
N GLU A 89 9.54 1.15 -9.15
CA GLU A 89 9.44 0.96 -7.69
C GLU A 89 10.54 0.04 -7.13
N LEU A 90 11.20 -0.77 -8.00
CA LEU A 90 12.27 -1.70 -7.64
C LEU A 90 13.62 -0.98 -7.48
N SER A 91 13.87 -0.40 -6.31
CA SER A 91 15.18 0.17 -5.97
C SER A 91 16.13 -0.89 -5.43
N PHE A 92 17.29 -1.08 -6.09
CA PHE A 92 18.32 -2.04 -5.67
C PHE A 92 18.84 -1.74 -4.25
N ARG A 93 18.93 -0.46 -3.89
CA ARG A 93 19.35 -0.03 -2.55
C ARG A 93 18.36 -0.53 -1.47
N ARG A 94 17.06 -0.44 -1.73
CA ARG A 94 16.00 -0.90 -0.82
C ARG A 94 15.96 -2.43 -0.73
N LEU A 95 16.09 -3.13 -1.87
CA LEU A 95 16.26 -4.58 -1.93
C LEU A 95 17.42 -5.07 -1.08
N TRP A 96 18.60 -4.42 -1.21
CA TRP A 96 19.79 -4.81 -0.47
C TRP A 96 19.68 -4.55 1.03
N ALA A 97 19.03 -3.46 1.42
CA ALA A 97 18.76 -3.14 2.82
C ALA A 97 17.86 -4.21 3.50
N MET A 98 16.91 -4.77 2.76
CA MET A 98 15.96 -5.79 3.24
C MET A 98 16.27 -7.20 2.76
N ARG A 99 17.46 -7.48 2.23
CA ARG A 99 17.82 -8.72 1.52
C ARG A 99 17.46 -10.01 2.25
N GLN A 100 17.60 -10.06 3.58
CA GLN A 100 17.28 -11.25 4.36
C GLN A 100 15.77 -11.55 4.39
N LEU A 101 14.93 -10.51 4.48
CA LEU A 101 13.49 -10.66 4.42
C LEU A 101 13.02 -10.94 2.99
N VAL A 102 13.53 -10.20 2.02
CA VAL A 102 13.12 -10.32 0.61
C VAL A 102 13.53 -11.68 0.05
N PHE A 103 14.81 -12.01 0.08
CA PHE A 103 15.33 -13.26 -0.50
C PHE A 103 15.16 -14.47 0.42
N GLY A 104 14.98 -14.29 1.72
CA GLY A 104 14.69 -15.39 2.65
C GLY A 104 13.19 -15.69 2.73
N LEU A 105 12.44 -14.73 3.28
CA LEU A 105 11.01 -14.91 3.53
C LEU A 105 10.20 -14.88 2.23
N GLY A 106 10.46 -13.90 1.32
CA GLY A 106 9.74 -13.76 0.07
C GLY A 106 9.97 -14.93 -0.88
N SER A 107 11.23 -15.38 -1.04
CA SER A 107 11.50 -16.55 -1.90
C SER A 107 10.87 -17.83 -1.34
N ALA A 108 10.94 -18.03 -0.03
CA ALA A 108 10.34 -19.21 0.60
C ALA A 108 8.82 -19.21 0.45
N GLU A 109 8.16 -18.05 0.60
CA GLU A 109 6.71 -17.92 0.43
C GLU A 109 6.29 -18.24 -1.00
N LEU A 110 6.91 -17.62 -2.00
CA LEU A 110 6.59 -17.86 -3.40
C LEU A 110 6.84 -19.33 -3.80
N ILE A 111 7.98 -19.90 -3.43
CA ILE A 111 8.32 -21.29 -3.78
C ILE A 111 7.37 -22.27 -3.11
N LEU A 112 7.16 -22.15 -1.80
CA LEU A 112 6.27 -23.06 -1.06
C LEU A 112 4.81 -22.90 -1.50
N GLY A 113 4.36 -21.67 -1.77
CA GLY A 113 3.05 -21.36 -2.32
C GLY A 113 2.85 -22.00 -3.69
N ALA A 114 3.81 -21.79 -4.61
CA ALA A 114 3.78 -22.36 -5.95
C ALA A 114 3.80 -23.90 -5.94
N LEU A 115 4.64 -24.49 -5.08
CA LEU A 115 4.69 -25.95 -4.91
C LEU A 115 3.38 -26.50 -4.34
N ALA A 116 2.84 -25.90 -3.28
CA ALA A 116 1.61 -26.39 -2.65
C ALA A 116 0.41 -26.30 -3.61
N ILE A 117 0.25 -25.14 -4.30
CA ILE A 117 -0.81 -24.96 -5.29
C ILE A 117 -0.57 -25.86 -6.50
N GLY A 118 0.64 -25.91 -7.06
CA GLY A 118 0.98 -26.74 -8.22
C GLY A 118 0.77 -28.23 -7.96
N LEU A 119 1.16 -28.73 -6.77
CA LEU A 119 0.88 -30.12 -6.39
C LEU A 119 -0.64 -30.36 -6.31
N GLY A 120 -1.39 -29.43 -5.73
CA GLY A 120 -2.86 -29.51 -5.72
C GLY A 120 -3.41 -29.61 -7.14
N MET A 121 -2.96 -28.76 -8.08
CA MET A 121 -3.39 -28.79 -9.48
C MET A 121 -3.06 -30.10 -10.17
N HIS A 122 -1.88 -30.65 -9.87
CA HIS A 122 -1.51 -31.96 -10.42
C HIS A 122 -2.41 -33.09 -9.92
N VAL A 123 -2.77 -33.09 -8.64
CA VAL A 123 -3.73 -34.06 -8.07
C VAL A 123 -5.11 -33.94 -8.71
N PHE A 124 -5.52 -32.72 -9.13
CA PHE A 124 -6.75 -32.49 -9.88
C PHE A 124 -6.62 -32.78 -11.40
N GLY A 125 -5.52 -33.42 -11.84
CA GLY A 125 -5.36 -33.91 -13.19
C GLY A 125 -4.66 -32.97 -14.17
N GLN A 126 -4.11 -31.85 -13.73
CA GLN A 126 -3.34 -30.99 -14.60
C GLN A 126 -1.95 -31.60 -14.90
N PRO A 127 -1.43 -31.48 -16.13
CA PRO A 127 -0.08 -31.92 -16.47
C PRO A 127 0.95 -31.13 -15.66
N TRP A 128 2.15 -31.68 -15.43
CA TRP A 128 3.20 -31.06 -14.61
C TRP A 128 3.57 -29.64 -15.06
N THR A 129 3.63 -29.41 -16.38
CA THR A 129 3.95 -28.10 -16.97
C THR A 129 2.86 -27.07 -16.65
N GLY A 130 1.59 -27.46 -16.83
CA GLY A 130 0.45 -26.62 -16.47
C GLY A 130 0.34 -26.40 -14.96
N SER A 131 0.59 -27.44 -14.16
CA SER A 131 0.59 -27.36 -12.69
C SER A 131 1.65 -26.39 -12.17
N LEU A 132 2.84 -26.38 -12.78
CA LEU A 132 3.89 -25.43 -12.44
C LEU A 132 3.47 -23.99 -12.81
N GLY A 133 2.93 -23.78 -14.01
CA GLY A 133 2.45 -22.48 -14.46
C GLY A 133 1.34 -21.93 -13.56
N LEU A 134 0.33 -22.76 -13.24
CA LEU A 134 -0.76 -22.41 -12.35
C LEU A 134 -0.27 -22.14 -10.92
N GLY A 135 0.65 -22.99 -10.42
CA GLY A 135 1.24 -22.82 -9.10
C GLY A 135 1.98 -21.49 -8.96
N LEU A 136 2.84 -21.16 -9.92
CA LEU A 136 3.57 -19.89 -9.94
C LEU A 136 2.63 -18.69 -10.09
N ALA A 137 1.62 -18.79 -10.98
CA ALA A 137 0.67 -17.70 -11.19
C ALA A 137 -0.16 -17.39 -9.93
N LEU A 138 -0.74 -18.42 -9.31
CA LEU A 138 -1.66 -18.27 -8.19
C LEU A 138 -0.96 -18.04 -6.84
N ALA A 139 0.35 -18.28 -6.76
CA ALA A 139 1.14 -17.94 -5.58
C ALA A 139 1.37 -16.42 -5.44
N LEU A 140 1.35 -15.66 -6.53
CA LEU A 140 1.55 -14.21 -6.50
C LEU A 140 0.43 -13.50 -5.73
N SER A 141 0.78 -12.40 -5.02
CA SER A 141 -0.13 -11.59 -4.21
C SER A 141 -0.21 -10.16 -4.74
N SER A 142 -1.35 -9.48 -4.52
CA SER A 142 -1.58 -8.16 -5.09
C SER A 142 -0.85 -7.04 -4.34
N THR A 143 0.16 -6.47 -4.96
CA THR A 143 0.89 -5.30 -4.46
C THR A 143 -0.04 -4.08 -4.38
N ALA A 144 -0.87 -3.86 -5.39
CA ALA A 144 -1.77 -2.69 -5.48
C ALA A 144 -2.87 -2.69 -4.39
N LEU A 145 -3.26 -3.85 -3.87
CA LEU A 145 -4.27 -3.95 -2.81
C LEU A 145 -3.65 -4.01 -1.42
N VAL A 146 -2.57 -4.76 -1.26
CA VAL A 146 -1.97 -5.06 0.05
C VAL A 146 -1.25 -3.84 0.63
N LEU A 147 -0.41 -3.13 -0.15
CA LEU A 147 0.38 -2.02 0.36
C LEU A 147 -0.44 -0.83 0.87
N PRO A 148 -1.50 -0.37 0.18
CA PRO A 148 -2.35 0.69 0.72
C PRO A 148 -3.08 0.33 2.02
N MET A 149 -3.34 -0.97 2.25
CA MET A 149 -4.03 -1.45 3.46
C MET A 149 -3.09 -1.66 4.64
N ALA A 150 -1.88 -2.17 4.39
CA ALA A 150 -0.90 -2.50 5.45
C ALA A 150 0.06 -1.37 5.76
N GLY A 151 0.30 -0.46 4.81
CA GLY A 151 1.43 0.46 4.86
C GLY A 151 2.77 -0.28 4.77
N THR A 152 3.88 0.42 4.99
CA THR A 152 5.23 -0.16 4.95
C THR A 152 5.99 -0.07 6.27
N SER A 153 5.43 0.60 7.28
CA SER A 153 6.08 0.88 8.57
C SER A 153 5.74 -0.15 9.64
N SER A 154 4.53 -0.73 9.61
CA SER A 154 4.09 -1.73 10.59
C SER A 154 4.82 -3.07 10.43
N PRO A 155 4.90 -3.94 11.45
CA PRO A 155 5.46 -5.28 11.32
C PRO A 155 4.75 -6.12 10.25
N VAL A 156 3.41 -5.99 10.12
CA VAL A 156 2.60 -6.60 9.06
C VAL A 156 3.01 -6.07 7.70
N GLY A 157 3.06 -4.74 7.56
CA GLY A 157 3.42 -4.09 6.30
C GLY A 157 4.84 -4.37 5.86
N ARG A 158 5.83 -4.42 6.77
CA ARG A 158 7.21 -4.76 6.42
C ARG A 158 7.36 -6.20 5.92
N SER A 159 6.67 -7.15 6.55
CA SER A 159 6.68 -8.55 6.11
C SER A 159 5.99 -8.71 4.76
N ALA A 160 4.80 -8.13 4.59
CA ALA A 160 4.07 -8.13 3.33
C ALA A 160 4.89 -7.45 2.22
N PHE A 161 5.44 -6.26 2.47
CA PHE A 161 6.25 -5.54 1.50
C PHE A 161 7.48 -6.33 1.03
N ALA A 162 8.17 -7.01 1.95
CA ALA A 162 9.34 -7.82 1.59
C ALA A 162 8.98 -9.01 0.69
N MET A 163 7.85 -9.68 0.96
CA MET A 163 7.35 -10.80 0.14
C MET A 163 6.89 -10.31 -1.23
N LEU A 164 6.07 -9.26 -1.28
CA LEU A 164 5.60 -8.64 -2.52
C LEU A 164 6.76 -8.16 -3.40
N LEU A 165 7.77 -7.54 -2.79
CA LEU A 165 8.95 -7.07 -3.51
C LEU A 165 9.73 -8.23 -4.16
N PHE A 166 9.78 -9.40 -3.51
CA PHE A 166 10.34 -10.60 -4.11
C PHE A 166 9.46 -11.17 -5.22
N GLU A 167 8.14 -11.21 -5.03
CA GLU A 167 7.18 -11.67 -6.04
C GLU A 167 7.26 -10.82 -7.31
N ASP A 168 7.33 -9.49 -7.18
CA ASP A 168 7.49 -8.56 -8.30
C ASP A 168 8.83 -8.76 -9.03
N LEU A 169 9.92 -8.99 -8.28
CA LEU A 169 11.22 -9.33 -8.86
C LEU A 169 11.20 -10.69 -9.58
N ALA A 170 10.50 -11.67 -9.00
CA ALA A 170 10.39 -13.03 -9.53
C ALA A 170 9.51 -13.10 -10.79
N LEU A 171 8.67 -12.10 -11.03
CA LEU A 171 7.77 -12.08 -12.20
C LEU A 171 8.54 -12.22 -13.53
N VAL A 172 9.71 -11.54 -13.65
CA VAL A 172 10.56 -11.65 -14.84
C VAL A 172 11.02 -13.07 -15.09
N PRO A 173 11.73 -13.73 -14.15
CA PRO A 173 12.17 -15.10 -14.36
C PRO A 173 11.00 -16.08 -14.51
N ILE A 174 9.83 -15.82 -13.88
CA ILE A 174 8.64 -16.66 -14.04
C ILE A 174 8.13 -16.60 -15.50
N VAL A 175 7.86 -15.40 -16.03
CA VAL A 175 7.36 -15.24 -17.40
C VAL A 175 8.37 -15.81 -18.42
N PHE A 176 9.65 -15.58 -18.17
CA PHE A 176 10.73 -16.14 -18.98
C PHE A 176 10.74 -17.68 -18.96
N LEU A 177 10.65 -18.28 -17.77
CA LEU A 177 10.62 -19.73 -17.58
C LEU A 177 9.43 -20.37 -18.33
N LEU A 178 8.23 -19.77 -18.20
CA LEU A 178 7.03 -20.27 -18.90
C LEU A 178 7.20 -20.19 -20.42
N GLY A 179 7.74 -19.10 -20.96
CA GLY A 179 8.03 -18.96 -22.38
C GLY A 179 9.06 -19.99 -22.89
N ALA A 180 10.10 -20.26 -22.09
CA ALA A 180 11.12 -21.24 -22.42
C ALA A 180 10.59 -22.70 -22.39
N MET A 181 9.51 -22.97 -21.63
CA MET A 181 8.86 -24.28 -21.55
C MET A 181 7.82 -24.50 -22.65
N ALA A 182 7.57 -23.52 -23.53
CA ALA A 182 6.59 -23.65 -24.61
C ALA A 182 6.93 -24.83 -25.54
N PRO A 183 5.95 -25.68 -25.92
CA PRO A 183 6.18 -26.85 -26.77
C PRO A 183 6.72 -26.51 -28.19
N HIS A 184 6.53 -25.27 -28.63
CA HIS A 184 6.97 -24.74 -29.93
C HIS A 184 8.34 -24.03 -29.87
N ALA A 185 9.05 -24.03 -28.73
CA ALA A 185 10.44 -23.58 -28.68
C ALA A 185 11.27 -24.41 -29.67
N GLN A 186 11.83 -23.76 -30.69
CA GLN A 186 12.33 -24.34 -31.94
C GLN A 186 13.40 -25.45 -31.83
N ASN A 187 13.87 -25.77 -30.64
CA ASN A 187 14.78 -26.87 -30.37
C ASN A 187 14.31 -27.60 -29.12
N GLY A 188 13.45 -28.60 -29.26
CA GLY A 188 12.95 -29.43 -28.17
C GLY A 188 14.05 -30.23 -27.50
N GLY A 189 14.64 -29.69 -26.43
CA GLY A 189 15.64 -30.35 -25.61
C GLY A 189 16.31 -29.38 -24.62
N LEU A 190 17.15 -29.92 -23.74
CA LEU A 190 17.93 -29.12 -22.78
C LEU A 190 18.79 -28.05 -23.49
N ASP A 191 19.26 -28.33 -24.72
CA ASP A 191 20.07 -27.39 -25.51
C ASP A 191 19.27 -26.15 -25.93
N GLY A 192 18.01 -26.31 -26.35
CA GLY A 192 17.15 -25.18 -26.70
C GLY A 192 16.82 -24.31 -25.49
N LEU A 193 16.57 -24.94 -24.33
CA LEU A 193 16.32 -24.22 -23.08
C LEU A 193 17.56 -23.43 -22.65
N VAL A 194 18.76 -24.03 -22.73
CA VAL A 194 20.03 -23.38 -22.40
C VAL A 194 20.28 -22.22 -23.37
N GLN A 195 20.03 -22.40 -24.66
CA GLN A 195 20.20 -21.33 -25.67
C GLN A 195 19.24 -20.15 -25.40
N THR A 196 17.97 -20.42 -25.09
CA THR A 196 16.99 -19.37 -24.78
C THR A 196 17.38 -18.62 -23.52
N VAL A 197 17.85 -19.32 -22.46
CA VAL A 197 18.36 -18.70 -21.24
C VAL A 197 19.60 -17.84 -21.53
N LEU A 198 20.54 -18.34 -22.32
CA LEU A 198 21.75 -17.57 -22.67
C LEU A 198 21.40 -16.29 -23.47
N ILE A 199 20.52 -16.39 -24.46
CA ILE A 199 20.05 -15.22 -25.23
C ILE A 199 19.35 -14.23 -24.31
N GLY A 200 18.49 -14.70 -23.41
CA GLY A 200 17.81 -13.85 -22.43
C GLY A 200 18.77 -13.12 -21.51
N VAL A 201 19.71 -13.85 -20.91
CA VAL A 201 20.75 -13.24 -20.05
C VAL A 201 21.62 -12.26 -20.84
N ALA A 202 22.01 -12.60 -22.05
CA ALA A 202 22.79 -11.70 -22.93
C ALA A 202 22.01 -10.42 -23.26
N THR A 203 20.71 -10.54 -23.56
CA THR A 203 19.83 -9.39 -23.84
C THR A 203 19.68 -8.49 -22.62
N VAL A 204 19.41 -9.07 -21.43
CA VAL A 204 19.32 -8.31 -20.18
C VAL A 204 20.64 -7.62 -19.86
N ALA A 205 21.76 -8.31 -20.01
CA ALA A 205 23.09 -7.71 -19.83
C ALA A 205 23.35 -6.56 -20.81
N ALA A 206 23.05 -6.76 -22.09
CA ALA A 206 23.20 -5.72 -23.12
C ALA A 206 22.33 -4.50 -22.82
N MET A 207 21.06 -4.70 -22.42
CA MET A 207 20.16 -3.63 -22.01
C MET A 207 20.68 -2.89 -20.78
N PHE A 208 21.22 -3.60 -19.79
CA PHE A 208 21.79 -2.99 -18.59
C PHE A 208 22.98 -2.10 -18.93
N PHE A 209 23.91 -2.58 -19.76
CA PHE A 209 25.06 -1.79 -20.19
C PHE A 209 24.66 -0.60 -21.06
N ALA A 210 23.78 -0.80 -22.06
CA ALA A 210 23.27 0.26 -22.91
C ALA A 210 22.50 1.31 -22.10
N GLY A 211 21.62 0.87 -21.20
CA GLY A 211 20.85 1.74 -20.30
C GLY A 211 21.76 2.60 -19.43
N ARG A 212 22.76 2.00 -18.77
CA ARG A 212 23.70 2.74 -17.92
C ARG A 212 24.50 3.82 -18.68
N LEU A 213 24.76 3.61 -19.97
CA LEU A 213 25.49 4.57 -20.81
C LEU A 213 24.57 5.63 -21.41
N LEU A 214 23.38 5.25 -21.88
CA LEU A 214 22.52 6.10 -22.69
C LEU A 214 21.50 6.89 -21.84
N LEU A 215 20.92 6.28 -20.80
CA LEU A 215 19.84 6.91 -20.04
C LEU A 215 20.26 8.20 -19.34
N PRO A 216 21.43 8.31 -18.68
CA PRO A 216 21.82 9.56 -18.04
C PRO A 216 21.94 10.71 -19.03
N SER A 217 22.48 10.47 -20.24
CA SER A 217 22.61 11.50 -21.28
C SER A 217 21.26 11.90 -21.88
N LEU A 218 20.38 10.93 -22.12
CA LEU A 218 19.03 11.14 -22.64
C LEU A 218 18.20 12.00 -21.66
N PHE A 219 18.14 11.59 -20.41
CA PHE A 219 17.38 12.31 -19.40
C PHE A 219 17.99 13.66 -19.02
N ALA A 220 19.31 13.79 -19.04
CA ALA A 220 19.97 15.09 -18.86
C ALA A 220 19.59 16.08 -19.97
N GLN A 221 19.47 15.63 -21.23
CA GLN A 221 18.99 16.48 -22.32
C GLN A 221 17.52 16.85 -22.15
N ALA A 222 16.66 15.87 -21.82
CA ALA A 222 15.26 16.12 -21.55
C ALA A 222 15.06 17.11 -20.39
N ALA A 223 15.82 16.96 -19.30
CA ALA A 223 15.76 17.85 -18.13
C ALA A 223 16.21 19.29 -18.44
N ARG A 224 17.21 19.47 -19.33
CA ARG A 224 17.68 20.80 -19.75
C ARG A 224 16.62 21.62 -20.45
N THR A 225 15.67 20.97 -21.13
CA THR A 225 14.60 21.66 -21.85
C THR A 225 13.49 22.17 -20.91
N LYS A 226 13.45 21.71 -19.68
CA LYS A 226 12.41 22.01 -18.67
C LYS A 226 11.00 21.74 -19.17
N SER A 227 10.82 20.84 -20.16
CA SER A 227 9.51 20.45 -20.69
C SER A 227 9.12 19.08 -20.13
N PRO A 228 8.03 19.01 -19.35
CA PRO A 228 7.48 17.75 -18.86
C PRO A 228 7.11 16.78 -19.98
N GLU A 229 6.64 17.29 -21.13
CA GLU A 229 6.23 16.50 -22.28
C GLU A 229 7.40 15.76 -22.91
N LEU A 230 8.55 16.42 -23.03
CA LEU A 230 9.77 15.79 -23.57
C LEU A 230 10.32 14.75 -22.62
N PHE A 231 10.20 14.99 -21.32
CA PHE A 231 10.62 14.03 -20.30
C PHE A 231 9.75 12.76 -20.34
N LEU A 232 8.43 12.93 -20.43
CA LEU A 232 7.49 11.83 -20.61
C LEU A 232 7.77 11.06 -21.92
N ALA A 233 7.93 11.80 -23.04
CA ALA A 233 8.21 11.18 -24.34
C ALA A 233 9.52 10.36 -24.32
N ALA A 234 10.57 10.86 -23.67
CA ALA A 234 11.84 10.14 -23.51
C ALA A 234 11.63 8.86 -22.67
N SER A 235 10.86 8.94 -21.59
CA SER A 235 10.54 7.79 -20.73
C SER A 235 9.78 6.71 -21.51
N LEU A 236 8.72 7.07 -22.22
CA LEU A 236 7.94 6.15 -23.03
C LEU A 236 8.75 5.56 -24.18
N LEU A 237 9.64 6.36 -24.81
CA LEU A 237 10.54 5.86 -25.84
C LEU A 237 11.46 4.76 -25.30
N VAL A 238 12.03 4.95 -24.12
CA VAL A 238 12.89 3.93 -23.47
C VAL A 238 12.10 2.65 -23.22
N VAL A 239 10.87 2.76 -22.72
CA VAL A 239 10.00 1.61 -22.47
C VAL A 239 9.72 0.83 -23.76
N ILE A 240 9.34 1.55 -24.84
CA ILE A 240 9.02 0.92 -26.14
C ILE A 240 10.27 0.28 -26.75
N LEU A 241 11.41 0.97 -26.74
CA LEU A 241 12.65 0.41 -27.26
C LEU A 241 13.11 -0.83 -26.50
N ALA A 242 12.97 -0.82 -25.18
CA ALA A 242 13.28 -1.96 -24.33
C ALA A 242 12.35 -3.14 -24.61
N SER A 243 11.04 -2.90 -24.76
CA SER A 243 10.06 -3.91 -25.13
C SER A 243 10.32 -4.51 -26.52
N LEU A 244 10.68 -3.68 -27.49
CA LEU A 244 11.06 -4.14 -28.84
C LEU A 244 12.35 -4.97 -28.82
N ALA A 245 13.35 -4.55 -28.05
CA ALA A 245 14.62 -5.28 -27.91
C ALA A 245 14.42 -6.68 -27.33
N THR A 246 13.59 -6.81 -26.29
CA THR A 246 13.25 -8.12 -25.70
C THR A 246 12.43 -8.98 -26.67
N THR A 247 11.46 -8.38 -27.39
CA THR A 247 10.67 -9.10 -28.41
C THR A 247 11.57 -9.60 -29.54
N ALA A 248 12.51 -8.80 -30.03
CA ALA A 248 13.48 -9.20 -31.05
C ALA A 248 14.39 -10.35 -30.59
N ALA A 249 14.62 -10.47 -29.28
CA ALA A 249 15.35 -11.58 -28.66
C ALA A 249 14.50 -12.82 -28.37
N GLY A 250 13.23 -12.82 -28.78
CA GLY A 250 12.27 -13.92 -28.51
C GLY A 250 11.72 -13.94 -27.09
N LEU A 251 11.87 -12.84 -26.35
CA LEU A 251 11.32 -12.65 -25.01
C LEU A 251 10.00 -11.86 -25.06
N SER A 252 9.23 -11.91 -23.99
CA SER A 252 8.03 -11.09 -23.88
C SER A 252 8.36 -9.59 -23.83
N PRO A 253 7.59 -8.70 -24.49
CA PRO A 253 7.74 -7.24 -24.40
C PRO A 253 7.57 -6.71 -22.97
N ILE A 254 6.82 -7.42 -22.16
CA ILE A 254 6.57 -7.14 -20.73
C ILE A 254 7.87 -7.13 -19.93
N VAL A 255 8.78 -8.08 -20.22
CA VAL A 255 10.12 -8.15 -19.59
C VAL A 255 10.93 -6.90 -19.90
N GLY A 256 10.88 -6.43 -21.16
CA GLY A 256 11.56 -5.21 -21.58
C GLY A 256 11.09 -3.98 -20.82
N ALA A 257 9.78 -3.83 -20.67
CA ALA A 257 9.18 -2.72 -19.93
C ALA A 257 9.61 -2.69 -18.46
N LEU A 258 9.57 -3.85 -17.80
CA LEU A 258 10.00 -3.98 -16.41
C LEU A 258 11.50 -3.65 -16.25
N LEU A 259 12.36 -4.16 -17.15
CA LEU A 259 13.79 -3.86 -17.15
C LEU A 259 14.05 -2.36 -17.39
N ALA A 260 13.31 -1.71 -18.30
CA ALA A 260 13.39 -0.27 -18.50
C ALA A 260 13.09 0.49 -17.22
N GLY A 261 12.04 0.08 -16.48
CA GLY A 261 11.71 0.65 -15.18
C GLY A 261 12.84 0.52 -14.17
N VAL A 262 13.39 -0.69 -14.00
CA VAL A 262 14.53 -0.95 -13.10
C VAL A 262 15.76 -0.13 -13.49
N LEU A 263 16.07 -0.01 -14.78
CA LEU A 263 17.21 0.79 -15.27
C LEU A 263 17.04 2.28 -14.97
N ILE A 264 15.83 2.81 -15.13
CA ILE A 264 15.52 4.21 -14.81
C ILE A 264 15.50 4.42 -13.29
N ALA A 265 15.06 3.44 -12.51
CA ALA A 265 15.05 3.48 -11.04
C ALA A 265 16.45 3.70 -10.43
N GLU A 266 17.50 3.28 -11.13
CA GLU A 266 18.90 3.48 -10.72
C GLU A 266 19.48 4.83 -11.17
N THR A 267 18.70 5.68 -11.86
CA THR A 267 19.12 7.02 -12.28
C THR A 267 18.66 8.09 -11.29
N ASP A 268 19.33 9.25 -11.31
CA ASP A 268 18.92 10.42 -10.52
C ASP A 268 17.56 11.00 -10.96
N TYR A 269 17.04 10.57 -12.11
CA TYR A 269 15.79 11.05 -12.71
C TYR A 269 14.55 10.21 -12.36
N HIS A 270 14.72 9.18 -11.54
CA HIS A 270 13.66 8.26 -11.12
C HIS A 270 12.39 8.98 -10.64
N SER A 271 12.53 9.94 -9.73
CA SER A 271 11.37 10.63 -9.13
C SER A 271 10.57 11.43 -10.15
N GLU A 272 11.25 12.09 -11.11
CA GLU A 272 10.60 12.82 -12.19
C GLU A 272 9.85 11.87 -13.12
N VAL A 273 10.46 10.75 -13.51
CA VAL A 273 9.83 9.75 -14.37
C VAL A 273 8.60 9.16 -13.69
N GLU A 274 8.69 8.82 -12.39
CA GLU A 274 7.58 8.30 -11.60
C GLU A 274 6.41 9.29 -11.57
N LEU A 275 6.67 10.57 -11.27
CA LEU A 275 5.65 11.62 -11.24
C LEU A 275 4.96 11.81 -12.59
N MET A 276 5.73 11.80 -13.69
CA MET A 276 5.19 12.01 -15.03
C MET A 276 4.40 10.80 -15.55
N THR A 277 4.77 9.59 -15.15
CA THR A 277 4.12 8.35 -15.61
C THR A 277 2.97 7.88 -14.71
N ALA A 278 2.87 8.38 -13.47
CA ALA A 278 1.84 8.00 -12.51
C ALA A 278 0.39 8.11 -13.05
N PRO A 279 -0.04 9.17 -13.76
CA PRO A 279 -1.39 9.24 -14.33
C PRO A 279 -1.65 8.13 -15.36
N PHE A 280 -0.64 7.77 -16.14
CA PHE A 280 -0.74 6.72 -17.16
C PHE A 280 -0.81 5.33 -16.53
N LYS A 281 -0.12 5.09 -15.42
CA LYS A 281 -0.22 3.85 -14.65
C LYS A 281 -1.66 3.53 -14.25
N GLY A 282 -2.37 4.51 -13.68
CA GLY A 282 -3.77 4.32 -13.26
C GLY A 282 -4.71 4.02 -14.41
N LEU A 283 -4.57 4.75 -15.55
CA LEU A 283 -5.36 4.52 -16.74
C LEU A 283 -5.03 3.17 -17.39
N ALA A 284 -3.75 2.85 -17.51
CA ALA A 284 -3.27 1.59 -18.06
C ALA A 284 -3.77 0.37 -17.28
N LEU A 285 -3.66 0.42 -15.94
CA LEU A 285 -4.24 -0.59 -15.07
C LEU A 285 -5.76 -0.70 -15.26
N GLY A 286 -6.45 0.43 -15.38
CA GLY A 286 -7.89 0.45 -15.61
C GLY A 286 -8.29 -0.24 -16.92
N ILE A 287 -7.60 0.07 -18.03
CA ILE A 287 -7.84 -0.55 -19.34
C ILE A 287 -7.60 -2.06 -19.25
N PHE A 288 -6.46 -2.49 -18.68
CA PHE A 288 -6.15 -3.89 -18.49
C PHE A 288 -7.23 -4.61 -17.67
N LEU A 289 -7.69 -4.04 -16.56
CA LEU A 289 -8.72 -4.64 -15.73
C LEU A 289 -10.11 -4.67 -16.41
N ILE A 290 -10.42 -3.70 -17.26
CA ILE A 290 -11.63 -3.73 -18.11
C ILE A 290 -11.54 -4.91 -19.08
N THR A 291 -10.39 -5.14 -19.75
CA THR A 291 -10.24 -6.29 -20.67
C THR A 291 -10.34 -7.61 -19.93
N VAL A 292 -9.77 -7.71 -18.73
CA VAL A 292 -9.98 -8.88 -17.87
C VAL A 292 -11.46 -9.08 -17.56
N GLY A 293 -12.18 -7.99 -17.18
CA GLY A 293 -13.62 -8.06 -16.95
C GLY A 293 -14.42 -8.51 -18.17
N MET A 294 -14.05 -8.05 -19.37
CA MET A 294 -14.69 -8.44 -20.63
C MET A 294 -14.50 -9.92 -20.98
N SER A 295 -13.40 -10.53 -20.56
CA SER A 295 -13.16 -11.97 -20.76
C SER A 295 -13.99 -12.85 -19.82
N LEU A 296 -14.67 -12.26 -18.82
CA LEU A 296 -15.51 -13.01 -17.89
C LEU A 296 -16.85 -13.38 -18.55
N ASP A 297 -17.08 -14.66 -18.81
CA ASP A 297 -18.39 -15.15 -19.25
C ASP A 297 -19.31 -15.39 -18.05
N LEU A 298 -20.33 -14.53 -17.91
CA LEU A 298 -21.31 -14.62 -16.83
C LEU A 298 -22.07 -15.96 -16.82
N LYS A 299 -22.26 -16.59 -17.98
CA LYS A 299 -22.91 -17.91 -18.09
C LYS A 299 -22.02 -19.00 -17.50
N VAL A 300 -20.71 -18.94 -17.79
CA VAL A 300 -19.73 -19.88 -17.23
C VAL A 300 -19.64 -19.70 -15.70
N ILE A 301 -19.69 -18.47 -15.22
CA ILE A 301 -19.69 -18.18 -13.76
C ILE A 301 -20.92 -18.80 -13.10
N VAL A 302 -22.12 -18.57 -13.66
CA VAL A 302 -23.36 -19.11 -13.09
C VAL A 302 -23.41 -20.64 -13.19
N ALA A 303 -22.95 -21.23 -14.30
CA ALA A 303 -22.94 -22.69 -14.48
C ALA A 303 -21.94 -23.40 -13.53
N ASN A 304 -20.80 -22.76 -13.23
CA ASN A 304 -19.70 -23.36 -12.47
C ASN A 304 -19.47 -22.68 -11.10
N TRP A 305 -20.45 -21.98 -10.55
CA TRP A 305 -20.29 -21.18 -9.35
C TRP A 305 -19.71 -21.95 -8.15
N LEU A 306 -20.10 -23.23 -7.99
CA LEU A 306 -19.61 -24.07 -6.89
C LEU A 306 -18.13 -24.42 -7.06
N ALA A 307 -17.70 -24.73 -8.28
CA ALA A 307 -16.30 -24.99 -8.59
C ALA A 307 -15.44 -23.72 -8.42
N LEU A 308 -15.95 -22.56 -8.85
CA LEU A 308 -15.28 -21.27 -8.70
C LEU A 308 -15.11 -20.90 -7.23
N VAL A 309 -16.17 -21.01 -6.43
CA VAL A 309 -16.08 -20.74 -4.98
C VAL A 309 -15.13 -21.72 -4.31
N GLY A 310 -15.20 -23.01 -4.66
CA GLY A 310 -14.27 -24.01 -4.15
C GLY A 310 -12.81 -23.72 -4.51
N ALA A 311 -12.55 -23.27 -5.73
CA ALA A 311 -11.22 -22.89 -6.20
C ALA A 311 -10.69 -21.64 -5.47
N VAL A 312 -11.51 -20.58 -5.33
CA VAL A 312 -11.15 -19.37 -4.57
C VAL A 312 -10.81 -19.73 -3.14
N VAL A 313 -11.69 -20.48 -2.46
CA VAL A 313 -11.48 -20.90 -1.06
C VAL A 313 -10.23 -21.77 -0.95
N GLY A 314 -10.02 -22.70 -1.87
CA GLY A 314 -8.86 -23.59 -1.89
C GLY A 314 -7.54 -22.80 -2.00
N VAL A 315 -7.42 -21.89 -2.97
CA VAL A 315 -6.23 -21.06 -3.16
C VAL A 315 -6.00 -20.17 -1.94
N VAL A 316 -7.03 -19.47 -1.47
CA VAL A 316 -6.94 -18.59 -0.30
C VAL A 316 -6.47 -19.37 0.93
N LEU A 317 -7.04 -20.55 1.21
CA LEU A 317 -6.63 -21.37 2.35
C LEU A 317 -5.18 -21.84 2.24
N VAL A 318 -4.74 -22.29 1.07
CA VAL A 318 -3.35 -22.72 0.85
C VAL A 318 -2.40 -21.54 1.10
N LYS A 319 -2.69 -20.36 0.55
CA LYS A 319 -1.86 -19.17 0.76
C LYS A 319 -1.82 -18.75 2.24
N ILE A 320 -2.97 -18.71 2.92
CA ILE A 320 -3.04 -18.41 4.36
C ILE A 320 -2.17 -19.37 5.17
N MET A 321 -2.26 -20.67 4.87
CA MET A 321 -1.51 -21.68 5.59
C MET A 321 0.00 -21.57 5.34
N VAL A 322 0.42 -21.41 4.08
CA VAL A 322 1.84 -21.29 3.71
C VAL A 322 2.43 -20.03 4.33
N THR A 323 1.85 -18.87 4.08
CA THR A 323 2.35 -17.58 4.56
C THR A 323 2.29 -17.50 6.09
N GLY A 324 1.19 -17.93 6.70
CA GLY A 324 1.03 -17.93 8.16
C GLY A 324 2.02 -18.85 8.87
N MET A 325 2.21 -20.09 8.38
CA MET A 325 3.18 -21.04 8.94
C MET A 325 4.61 -20.54 8.77
N LEU A 326 4.95 -20.02 7.58
CA LEU A 326 6.27 -19.51 7.29
C LEU A 326 6.66 -18.35 8.23
N LEU A 327 5.75 -17.37 8.41
CA LEU A 327 5.93 -16.26 9.34
C LEU A 327 6.05 -16.73 10.80
N ARG A 328 5.31 -17.78 11.17
CA ARG A 328 5.42 -18.37 12.50
C ARG A 328 6.78 -19.04 12.73
N VAL A 329 7.29 -19.77 11.74
CA VAL A 329 8.65 -20.38 11.78
C VAL A 329 9.73 -19.29 11.79
N ALA A 330 9.53 -18.19 11.07
CA ALA A 330 10.42 -17.03 11.08
C ALA A 330 10.35 -16.21 12.39
N GLY A 331 9.59 -16.65 13.40
CA GLY A 331 9.55 -16.03 14.72
C GLY A 331 8.57 -14.84 14.87
N SER A 332 7.75 -14.57 13.86
CA SER A 332 6.76 -13.49 13.94
C SER A 332 5.70 -13.76 15.02
N GLN A 333 5.18 -12.71 15.64
CA GLN A 333 4.07 -12.82 16.60
C GLN A 333 2.82 -13.42 15.92
N ARG A 334 1.99 -14.15 16.69
CA ARG A 334 0.81 -14.83 16.14
C ARG A 334 -0.15 -13.88 15.42
N GLY A 335 -0.42 -12.71 15.99
CA GLY A 335 -1.29 -11.70 15.40
C GLY A 335 -0.74 -11.23 14.04
N VAL A 336 0.52 -10.80 14.01
CA VAL A 336 1.21 -10.35 12.80
C VAL A 336 1.23 -11.43 11.72
N ALA A 337 1.54 -12.69 12.08
CA ALA A 337 1.63 -13.78 11.12
C ALA A 337 0.29 -14.06 10.42
N TRP A 338 -0.81 -14.15 11.18
CA TRP A 338 -2.12 -14.45 10.60
C TRP A 338 -2.75 -13.24 9.89
N GLU A 339 -2.52 -12.01 10.37
CA GLU A 339 -2.95 -10.79 9.69
C GLU A 339 -2.26 -10.65 8.34
N THR A 340 -0.93 -10.81 8.29
CA THR A 340 -0.17 -10.80 7.04
C THR A 340 -0.63 -11.92 6.10
N ALA A 341 -0.85 -13.13 6.61
CA ALA A 341 -1.29 -14.27 5.81
C ALA A 341 -2.67 -14.03 5.18
N LEU A 342 -3.63 -13.48 5.92
CA LEU A 342 -4.96 -13.14 5.40
C LEU A 342 -4.91 -11.99 4.40
N LEU A 343 -4.04 -11.02 4.63
CA LEU A 343 -3.85 -9.89 3.74
C LEU A 343 -3.27 -10.30 2.38
N MET A 344 -2.32 -11.25 2.38
CA MET A 344 -1.66 -11.76 1.17
C MET A 344 -2.34 -13.00 0.55
N ALA A 345 -3.50 -13.40 1.06
CA ALA A 345 -4.14 -14.65 0.68
C ALA A 345 -4.74 -14.66 -0.73
N SER A 346 -5.05 -13.51 -1.30
CA SER A 346 -5.65 -13.44 -2.64
C SER A 346 -4.59 -13.41 -3.74
N PRO A 347 -4.92 -14.01 -4.90
CA PRO A 347 -4.09 -13.85 -6.10
C PRO A 347 -3.96 -12.39 -6.53
N SER A 348 -3.00 -12.10 -7.39
CA SER A 348 -2.62 -10.78 -7.85
C SER A 348 -3.23 -10.43 -9.22
N GLU A 349 -3.23 -9.13 -9.55
CA GLU A 349 -3.35 -8.67 -10.94
C GLU A 349 -2.21 -9.20 -11.81
N THR A 350 -1.01 -9.40 -11.26
CA THR A 350 0.12 -10.02 -11.97
C THR A 350 -0.11 -11.51 -12.24
N THR A 351 -0.95 -12.19 -11.44
CA THR A 351 -1.42 -13.56 -11.73
C THR A 351 -2.08 -13.65 -13.09
N LEU A 352 -2.88 -12.64 -13.49
CA LEU A 352 -3.56 -12.62 -14.80
C LEU A 352 -2.54 -12.58 -15.95
N ILE A 353 -1.43 -11.85 -15.76
CA ILE A 353 -0.34 -11.77 -16.74
C ILE A 353 0.36 -13.12 -16.86
N VAL A 354 0.66 -13.77 -15.74
CA VAL A 354 1.33 -15.10 -15.73
C VAL A 354 0.43 -16.18 -16.31
N LEU A 355 -0.89 -16.15 -16.03
CA LEU A 355 -1.87 -17.05 -16.65
C LEU A 355 -1.94 -16.84 -18.16
N GLY A 356 -1.94 -15.58 -18.63
CA GLY A 356 -1.87 -15.24 -20.05
C GLY A 356 -0.61 -15.79 -20.71
N ALA A 357 0.55 -15.60 -20.09
CA ALA A 357 1.82 -16.12 -20.57
C ALA A 357 1.84 -17.66 -20.62
N ALA A 358 1.29 -18.33 -19.61
CA ALA A 358 1.19 -19.80 -19.58
C ALA A 358 0.25 -20.34 -20.69
N ALA A 359 -0.86 -19.64 -20.99
CA ALA A 359 -1.76 -19.97 -22.07
C ALA A 359 -1.12 -19.74 -23.45
N GLN A 360 -0.44 -18.60 -23.66
CA GLN A 360 0.30 -18.31 -24.89
C GLN A 360 1.43 -19.33 -25.13
N ALA A 361 2.08 -19.77 -24.06
CA ALA A 361 3.08 -20.82 -24.10
C ALA A 361 2.49 -22.22 -24.29
N ALA A 362 1.16 -22.37 -24.43
CA ALA A 362 0.44 -23.64 -24.54
C ALA A 362 0.75 -24.65 -23.41
N LEU A 363 1.08 -24.15 -22.21
CA LEU A 363 1.30 -24.95 -21.00
C LEU A 363 -0.02 -25.30 -20.30
N ILE A 364 -1.04 -24.46 -20.48
CA ILE A 364 -2.41 -24.64 -20.02
C ILE A 364 -3.39 -24.39 -21.17
N GLU A 365 -4.52 -25.07 -21.14
CA GLU A 365 -5.60 -24.84 -22.11
C GLU A 365 -6.27 -23.48 -21.89
N ALA A 366 -6.83 -22.89 -22.95
CA ALA A 366 -7.48 -21.58 -22.90
C ALA A 366 -8.64 -21.56 -21.89
N ASP A 367 -9.46 -22.61 -21.84
CA ASP A 367 -10.58 -22.76 -20.89
C ASP A 367 -10.08 -22.81 -19.43
N THR A 368 -8.96 -23.49 -19.19
CA THR A 368 -8.31 -23.54 -17.89
C THR A 368 -7.79 -22.14 -17.49
N ALA A 369 -7.16 -21.42 -18.42
CA ALA A 369 -6.69 -20.06 -18.18
C ALA A 369 -7.88 -19.14 -17.84
N GLN A 370 -8.96 -19.18 -18.60
CA GLN A 370 -10.17 -18.41 -18.35
C GLN A 370 -10.79 -18.71 -16.98
N PHE A 371 -10.89 -19.99 -16.61
CA PHE A 371 -11.39 -20.39 -15.29
C PHE A 371 -10.57 -19.74 -14.16
N TRP A 372 -9.22 -19.81 -14.24
CA TRP A 372 -8.34 -19.25 -13.23
C TRP A 372 -8.25 -17.73 -13.27
N GLN A 373 -8.49 -17.09 -14.40
CA GLN A 373 -8.69 -15.64 -14.49
C GLN A 373 -9.94 -15.20 -13.71
N ILE A 374 -11.06 -15.95 -13.84
CA ILE A 374 -12.28 -15.70 -13.06
C ILE A 374 -12.01 -15.86 -11.56
N VAL A 375 -11.34 -16.95 -11.17
CA VAL A 375 -10.95 -17.21 -9.76
C VAL A 375 -10.10 -16.07 -9.22
N THR A 376 -9.14 -15.58 -10.01
CA THR A 376 -8.28 -14.45 -9.65
C THR A 376 -9.07 -13.16 -9.46
N ALA A 377 -9.97 -12.84 -10.39
CA ALA A 377 -10.83 -11.64 -10.29
C ALA A 377 -11.74 -11.69 -9.05
N LEU A 378 -12.33 -12.85 -8.75
CA LEU A 378 -13.10 -13.06 -7.52
C LEU A 378 -12.21 -12.94 -6.28
N GLY A 379 -11.00 -13.51 -6.31
CA GLY A 379 -10.01 -13.39 -5.24
C GLY A 379 -9.63 -11.95 -4.93
N LEU A 380 -9.36 -11.13 -5.96
CA LEU A 380 -9.10 -9.70 -5.81
C LEU A 380 -10.28 -8.96 -5.16
N THR A 381 -11.52 -9.35 -5.50
CA THR A 381 -12.73 -8.75 -4.96
C THR A 381 -12.90 -8.99 -3.45
N ILE A 382 -12.50 -10.16 -2.95
CA ILE A 382 -12.63 -10.50 -1.52
C ILE A 382 -11.44 -10.01 -0.66
N THR A 383 -10.35 -9.54 -1.24
CA THR A 383 -9.15 -9.10 -0.53
C THR A 383 -9.42 -8.10 0.61
N PRO A 384 -10.23 -7.03 0.41
CA PRO A 384 -10.51 -6.09 1.50
C PRO A 384 -11.28 -6.73 2.68
N LEU A 385 -12.09 -7.74 2.39
CA LEU A 385 -12.80 -8.50 3.43
C LEU A 385 -11.81 -9.37 4.23
N LEU A 386 -10.91 -10.08 3.54
CA LEU A 386 -9.87 -10.89 4.18
C LEU A 386 -8.94 -10.04 5.05
N ALA A 387 -8.54 -8.86 4.56
CA ALA A 387 -7.74 -7.91 5.32
C ALA A 387 -8.43 -7.47 6.62
N ARG A 388 -9.74 -7.15 6.57
CA ARG A 388 -10.52 -6.81 7.77
C ARG A 388 -10.60 -7.97 8.75
N ILE A 389 -10.88 -9.18 8.26
CA ILE A 389 -10.93 -10.39 9.11
C ILE A 389 -9.57 -10.63 9.76
N GLY A 390 -8.48 -10.46 9.01
CA GLY A 390 -7.09 -10.58 9.50
C GLY A 390 -6.80 -9.61 10.63
N HIS A 391 -7.11 -8.34 10.42
CA HIS A 391 -6.94 -7.29 11.42
C HIS A 391 -7.77 -7.55 12.70
N ASP A 392 -9.06 -7.90 12.56
CA ASP A 392 -9.92 -8.21 13.70
C ASP A 392 -9.45 -9.46 14.46
N LEU A 393 -8.96 -10.48 13.74
CA LEU A 393 -8.44 -11.70 14.35
C LEU A 393 -7.15 -11.43 15.13
N ALA A 394 -6.21 -10.69 14.55
CA ALA A 394 -4.97 -10.28 15.20
C ALA A 394 -5.25 -9.49 16.48
N ARG A 395 -6.17 -8.53 16.40
CA ARG A 395 -6.63 -7.74 17.55
C ARG A 395 -7.23 -8.60 18.66
N ARG A 396 -8.08 -9.60 18.32
CA ARG A 396 -8.65 -10.53 19.30
C ARG A 396 -7.60 -11.43 19.95
N MET A 397 -6.62 -11.91 19.15
CA MET A 397 -5.51 -12.72 19.67
C MET A 397 -4.64 -11.93 20.64
N GLU A 398 -4.38 -10.67 20.34
CA GLU A 398 -3.60 -9.80 21.23
C GLU A 398 -4.35 -9.47 22.52
N LEU A 399 -5.67 -9.24 22.44
CA LEU A 399 -6.50 -9.02 23.63
C LEU A 399 -6.52 -10.24 24.56
N ARG A 400 -6.68 -11.47 24.01
CA ARG A 400 -6.66 -12.71 24.79
C ARG A 400 -5.31 -13.00 25.46
N ARG A 401 -4.22 -12.58 24.86
CA ARG A 401 -2.87 -12.71 25.43
C ARG A 401 -2.68 -11.83 26.66
N ARG A 402 -3.45 -10.73 26.76
CA ARG A 402 -3.37 -9.74 27.85
C ARG A 402 -4.27 -10.02 29.03
N ASP A 403 -5.35 -10.78 28.84
CA ASP A 403 -6.17 -11.22 29.97
C ASP A 403 -5.42 -12.18 30.92
N GLY A 404 -4.23 -12.64 30.52
CA GLY A 404 -3.34 -13.50 31.30
C GLY A 404 -2.01 -12.86 31.75
N ALA A 405 -1.74 -11.59 31.46
CA ALA A 405 -0.48 -10.95 31.83
C ALA A 405 -0.66 -9.46 32.17
N GLU A 406 -0.22 -9.16 33.36
CA GLU A 406 0.03 -7.86 33.99
C GLU A 406 -1.14 -7.19 34.68
N ASP A 407 -1.29 -7.51 35.94
CA ASP A 407 -1.53 -6.52 36.98
C ASP A 407 -0.49 -5.39 36.75
N ILE A 408 -0.98 -4.23 36.35
CA ILE A 408 -0.18 -3.01 36.29
C ILE A 408 0.25 -2.79 37.74
N ASP A 409 1.55 -2.99 37.99
CA ASP A 409 2.12 -2.64 39.30
C ASP A 409 1.71 -1.19 39.57
N SER A 410 0.67 -1.05 40.37
CA SER A 410 0.12 0.22 40.82
C SER A 410 1.07 0.79 41.85
N GLY A 411 2.31 1.11 41.38
CA GLY A 411 3.25 1.86 42.16
C GLY A 411 2.53 3.08 42.76
N ARG A 412 2.46 3.12 44.07
CA ARG A 412 1.76 4.13 44.90
C ARG A 412 2.33 5.53 44.68
N GLY A 413 2.16 6.11 43.48
CA GLY A 413 2.61 7.46 43.14
C GLY A 413 1.76 8.10 42.06
N LYS A 414 1.58 9.44 42.13
CA LYS A 414 0.94 10.21 41.06
C LYS A 414 1.73 10.04 39.77
N ARG A 415 1.20 9.30 38.78
CA ARG A 415 1.84 9.11 37.47
C ARG A 415 1.22 10.00 36.40
N THR A 416 1.96 10.28 35.35
CA THR A 416 1.44 10.99 34.16
C THR A 416 0.86 9.98 33.19
N VAL A 417 -0.36 10.24 32.70
CA VAL A 417 -1.02 9.40 31.67
C VAL A 417 -0.84 10.09 30.32
N ILE A 418 -0.24 9.40 29.35
CA ILE A 418 -0.05 9.89 27.99
C ILE A 418 -1.06 9.18 27.08
N ILE A 419 -1.92 9.93 26.39
CA ILE A 419 -2.90 9.42 25.45
C ILE A 419 -2.38 9.68 24.03
N GLY A 420 -1.92 8.61 23.36
CA GLY A 420 -1.21 8.63 22.08
C GLY A 420 0.25 8.16 22.23
N CYS A 421 0.63 7.08 21.52
CA CYS A 421 1.99 6.53 21.54
C CYS A 421 2.75 6.79 20.23
N GLY A 422 2.30 7.76 19.43
CA GLY A 422 3.01 8.23 18.24
C GLY A 422 4.32 8.97 18.57
N ARG A 423 4.99 9.54 17.57
CA ARG A 423 6.30 10.22 17.73
C ARG A 423 6.34 11.23 18.87
N VAL A 424 5.30 12.05 19.01
CA VAL A 424 5.22 13.08 20.08
C VAL A 424 5.04 12.42 21.43
N GLY A 425 4.15 11.43 21.56
CA GLY A 425 3.90 10.70 22.80
C GLY A 425 5.13 9.94 23.30
N GLN A 426 5.88 9.32 22.39
CA GLN A 426 7.15 8.64 22.70
C GLN A 426 8.21 9.61 23.21
N LEU A 427 8.34 10.79 22.58
CA LEU A 427 9.28 11.81 23.04
C LEU A 427 8.92 12.32 24.44
N VAL A 428 7.63 12.60 24.71
CA VAL A 428 7.15 12.99 26.04
C VAL A 428 7.45 11.90 27.07
N ALA A 429 7.23 10.63 26.72
CA ALA A 429 7.52 9.48 27.57
C ALA A 429 9.02 9.38 27.92
N GLN A 430 9.90 9.53 26.91
CA GLN A 430 11.36 9.56 27.10
C GLN A 430 11.82 10.70 28.01
N MET A 431 11.26 11.89 27.83
CA MET A 431 11.58 13.05 28.68
C MET A 431 11.13 12.86 30.12
N LEU A 432 9.92 12.28 30.34
CA LEU A 432 9.46 11.94 31.68
C LEU A 432 10.36 10.89 32.33
N ALA A 433 10.76 9.86 31.59
CA ALA A 433 11.69 8.83 32.07
C ALA A 433 13.05 9.42 32.44
N ALA A 434 13.62 10.31 31.62
CA ALA A 434 14.89 10.98 31.87
C ALA A 434 14.86 11.84 33.17
N HIS A 435 13.69 12.33 33.55
CA HIS A 435 13.47 13.07 34.80
C HIS A 435 12.93 12.21 35.95
N ALA A 436 13.01 10.88 35.83
CA ALA A 436 12.53 9.92 36.83
C ALA A 436 11.06 10.14 37.25
N ARG A 437 10.21 10.59 36.30
CA ARG A 437 8.78 10.78 36.52
C ARG A 437 8.02 9.54 36.04
N ALA A 438 7.22 8.96 36.93
CA ALA A 438 6.38 7.83 36.58
C ALA A 438 5.32 8.22 35.54
N TYR A 439 5.20 7.42 34.49
CA TYR A 439 4.22 7.61 33.44
C TYR A 439 3.66 6.28 32.94
N VAL A 440 2.53 6.34 32.27
CA VAL A 440 1.98 5.28 31.45
C VAL A 440 1.41 5.89 30.19
N ALA A 441 1.74 5.32 29.04
CA ALA A 441 1.19 5.75 27.78
C ALA A 441 0.13 4.74 27.29
N ILE A 442 -0.92 5.23 26.62
CA ILE A 442 -1.99 4.42 26.05
C ILE A 442 -2.23 4.82 24.60
N ASP A 443 -2.45 3.83 23.73
CA ASP A 443 -2.88 4.06 22.37
C ASP A 443 -3.87 2.99 21.91
N ALA A 444 -4.78 3.38 21.02
CA ALA A 444 -5.71 2.48 20.35
C ALA A 444 -5.06 1.76 19.16
N ASP A 445 -3.91 2.24 18.69
CA ASP A 445 -3.11 1.62 17.64
C ASP A 445 -2.10 0.64 18.25
N ILE A 446 -2.24 -0.64 17.89
CA ILE A 446 -1.38 -1.72 18.40
C ILE A 446 0.05 -1.61 17.88
N ASP A 447 0.22 -1.07 16.67
CA ASP A 447 1.54 -0.92 16.05
C ASP A 447 2.32 0.20 16.75
N ALA A 448 1.68 1.34 17.03
CA ALA A 448 2.26 2.42 17.83
C ALA A 448 2.66 1.96 19.24
N VAL A 449 1.82 1.14 19.89
CA VAL A 449 2.13 0.55 21.20
C VAL A 449 3.31 -0.42 21.13
N SER A 450 3.39 -1.23 20.08
CA SER A 450 4.47 -2.21 19.91
C SER A 450 5.82 -1.52 19.64
N GLU A 451 5.81 -0.47 18.82
CA GLU A 451 6.98 0.34 18.52
C GLU A 451 7.48 1.09 19.78
N ALA A 452 6.58 1.73 20.51
CA ALA A 452 6.91 2.44 21.74
C ALA A 452 7.50 1.49 22.82
N ARG A 453 6.99 0.24 22.91
CA ARG A 453 7.57 -0.78 23.80
C ARG A 453 8.96 -1.23 23.36
N ALA A 454 9.18 -1.38 22.06
CA ALA A 454 10.50 -1.73 21.54
C ALA A 454 11.55 -0.65 21.88
N GLN A 455 11.12 0.59 22.08
CA GLN A 455 11.94 1.71 22.53
C GLN A 455 12.00 1.85 24.06
N GLY A 456 11.45 0.88 24.81
CA GLY A 456 11.50 0.87 26.29
C GLY A 456 10.42 1.71 26.97
N CYS A 457 9.41 2.21 26.24
CA CYS A 457 8.33 2.98 26.85
C CYS A 457 7.30 2.08 27.56
N THR A 458 6.85 2.50 28.74
CA THR A 458 5.75 1.85 29.46
C THR A 458 4.42 2.18 28.82
N THR A 459 3.89 1.24 28.01
CA THR A 459 2.72 1.48 27.19
C THR A 459 1.63 0.42 27.37
N ILE A 460 0.37 0.85 27.28
CA ILE A 460 -0.82 0.00 27.33
C ILE A 460 -1.58 0.17 26.01
N PHE A 461 -2.04 -0.94 25.47
CA PHE A 461 -2.98 -0.88 24.36
C PHE A 461 -4.39 -0.64 24.89
N GLY A 462 -5.11 0.31 24.33
CA GLY A 462 -6.50 0.56 24.67
C GLY A 462 -7.01 1.84 24.06
N ASP A 463 -8.32 1.91 23.91
CA ASP A 463 -9.01 3.11 23.44
C ASP A 463 -9.59 3.83 24.67
N ILE A 464 -9.10 5.03 24.93
CA ILE A 464 -9.54 5.87 26.08
C ILE A 464 -11.04 6.24 25.99
N ALA A 465 -11.62 6.20 24.78
CA ALA A 465 -13.04 6.49 24.61
C ALA A 465 -13.96 5.37 25.15
N ARG A 466 -13.42 4.16 25.39
CA ARG A 466 -14.19 3.03 25.90
C ARG A 466 -14.53 3.18 27.39
N PRO A 467 -15.74 2.78 27.79
CA PRO A 467 -16.09 2.70 29.20
C PRO A 467 -15.13 1.81 29.99
N GLY A 468 -14.77 2.22 31.21
CA GLY A 468 -13.89 1.46 32.11
C GLY A 468 -12.38 1.67 31.87
N MET A 469 -11.96 2.34 30.79
CA MET A 469 -10.53 2.60 30.55
C MET A 469 -10.00 3.73 31.45
N ILE A 470 -10.84 4.70 31.77
CA ILE A 470 -10.53 5.81 32.67
C ILE A 470 -10.23 5.28 34.08
N GLU A 471 -11.06 4.35 34.57
CA GLU A 471 -10.86 3.69 35.87
C GLU A 471 -9.62 2.78 35.86
N LYS A 472 -9.43 2.01 34.78
CA LYS A 472 -8.27 1.11 34.63
C LYS A 472 -6.93 1.86 34.61
N LEU A 473 -6.91 3.09 34.11
CA LEU A 473 -5.73 3.96 34.09
C LEU A 473 -5.57 4.73 35.40
N ASP A 474 -6.53 4.65 36.33
CA ASP A 474 -6.56 5.39 37.57
C ASP A 474 -6.34 6.91 37.36
N ILE A 475 -7.08 7.47 36.37
CA ILE A 475 -6.95 8.88 35.97
C ILE A 475 -7.28 9.81 37.13
N ALA A 476 -8.13 9.40 38.05
CA ALA A 476 -8.48 10.15 39.27
C ALA A 476 -7.23 10.52 40.10
N ASN A 477 -6.24 9.64 40.16
CA ASN A 477 -4.99 9.82 40.90
C ASN A 477 -3.81 10.25 40.02
N ALA A 478 -4.05 10.55 38.73
CA ALA A 478 -2.98 10.98 37.82
C ALA A 478 -2.41 12.36 38.20
N ALA A 479 -1.11 12.54 38.02
CA ALA A 479 -0.46 13.85 38.16
C ALA A 479 -0.87 14.80 37.04
N ALA A 480 -1.00 14.29 35.83
CA ALA A 480 -1.44 15.00 34.64
C ALA A 480 -1.87 14.00 33.56
N VAL A 481 -2.69 14.44 32.63
CA VAL A 481 -2.99 13.72 31.40
C VAL A 481 -2.48 14.53 30.21
N VAL A 482 -1.69 13.88 29.33
CA VAL A 482 -1.11 14.48 28.13
C VAL A 482 -1.73 13.82 26.90
N LEU A 483 -2.38 14.62 26.04
CA LEU A 483 -2.97 14.14 24.80
C LEU A 483 -2.06 14.48 23.62
N THR A 484 -1.59 13.46 22.91
CA THR A 484 -0.70 13.60 21.75
C THR A 484 -1.26 12.97 20.47
N MET A 485 -2.54 12.58 20.50
CA MET A 485 -3.24 11.96 19.37
C MET A 485 -3.44 12.93 18.20
N ASP A 486 -3.55 12.37 16.97
CA ASP A 486 -3.66 13.16 15.74
C ASP A 486 -5.10 13.61 15.40
N ASP A 487 -6.12 12.93 15.93
CA ASP A 487 -7.53 13.26 15.67
C ASP A 487 -8.00 14.46 16.52
N PRO A 488 -8.20 15.66 15.92
CA PRO A 488 -8.56 16.85 16.67
C PRO A 488 -9.96 16.78 17.28
N VAL A 489 -10.91 16.11 16.61
CA VAL A 489 -12.29 15.99 17.09
C VAL A 489 -12.35 15.08 18.32
N GLN A 490 -11.61 13.98 18.27
CA GLN A 490 -11.52 13.05 19.38
C GLN A 490 -10.80 13.67 20.58
N ALA A 491 -9.71 14.42 20.35
CA ALA A 491 -8.98 15.13 21.39
C ALA A 491 -9.89 16.09 22.17
N VAL A 492 -10.67 16.93 21.48
CA VAL A 492 -11.62 17.88 22.07
C VAL A 492 -12.68 17.14 22.90
N ARG A 493 -13.22 16.02 22.39
CA ARG A 493 -14.22 15.20 23.13
C ARG A 493 -13.65 14.60 24.40
N ILE A 494 -12.44 14.06 24.35
CA ILE A 494 -11.77 13.45 25.51
C ILE A 494 -11.46 14.52 26.56
N ILE A 495 -10.93 15.66 26.16
CA ILE A 495 -10.67 16.79 27.09
C ILE A 495 -11.96 17.24 27.77
N SER A 496 -13.05 17.43 27.01
CA SER A 496 -14.35 17.85 27.56
C SER A 496 -14.91 16.82 28.55
N ARG A 497 -14.75 15.53 28.26
CA ARG A 497 -15.17 14.44 29.16
C ARG A 497 -14.34 14.43 30.45
N LEU A 498 -13.01 14.44 30.32
CA LEU A 498 -12.10 14.41 31.47
C LEU A 498 -12.23 15.63 32.34
N ARG A 499 -12.45 16.83 31.78
CA ARG A 499 -12.67 18.06 32.54
C ARG A 499 -13.97 18.02 33.36
N LYS A 500 -15.05 17.43 32.81
CA LYS A 500 -16.31 17.24 33.54
C LYS A 500 -16.16 16.27 34.71
N GLU A 501 -15.42 15.19 34.49
CA GLU A 501 -15.26 14.10 35.45
C GLU A 501 -14.18 14.44 36.53
N PHE A 502 -13.12 15.17 36.12
CA PHE A 502 -11.98 15.55 36.96
C PHE A 502 -11.66 17.04 36.82
N PRO A 503 -12.37 17.94 37.56
CA PRO A 503 -12.26 19.38 37.38
C PRO A 503 -10.87 19.98 37.64
N GLU A 504 -10.07 19.38 38.53
CA GLU A 504 -8.75 19.88 38.95
C GLU A 504 -7.57 19.23 38.23
N LEU A 505 -7.83 18.23 37.39
CA LEU A 505 -6.78 17.48 36.72
C LEU A 505 -6.05 18.35 35.69
N ALA A 506 -4.72 18.29 35.67
CA ALA A 506 -3.93 18.96 34.66
C ALA A 506 -4.07 18.22 33.32
N LEU A 507 -4.69 18.85 32.31
CA LEU A 507 -4.95 18.34 30.98
C LEU A 507 -4.09 19.14 29.97
N ILE A 508 -3.06 18.51 29.44
CA ILE A 508 -2.14 19.11 28.47
C ILE A 508 -2.38 18.45 27.12
N ALA A 509 -2.57 19.23 26.08
CA ALA A 509 -2.88 18.67 24.77
C ALA A 509 -1.99 19.25 23.66
N ARG A 510 -1.56 18.38 22.76
CA ARG A 510 -1.02 18.79 21.47
C ARG A 510 -2.16 19.35 20.61
N ALA A 511 -1.96 20.52 20.03
CA ALA A 511 -2.86 21.10 19.05
C ALA A 511 -2.17 21.12 17.67
N ARG A 512 -2.93 20.87 16.62
CA ARG A 512 -2.42 20.93 15.25
C ARG A 512 -2.06 22.37 14.85
N ASP A 513 -2.95 23.30 15.16
CA ASP A 513 -2.89 24.70 14.77
C ASP A 513 -3.51 25.60 15.85
N PRO A 514 -3.43 26.94 15.73
CA PRO A 514 -4.01 27.87 16.71
C PRO A 514 -5.51 27.72 16.91
N SER A 515 -6.27 27.41 15.86
CA SER A 515 -7.72 27.24 15.94
C SER A 515 -8.09 26.02 16.77
N HIS A 516 -7.39 24.90 16.54
CA HIS A 516 -7.55 23.68 17.35
C HIS A 516 -7.12 23.91 18.80
N ALA A 517 -6.05 24.69 19.06
CA ALA A 517 -5.67 25.05 20.43
C ALA A 517 -6.77 25.84 21.16
N ALA A 518 -7.42 26.79 20.47
CA ALA A 518 -8.55 27.53 21.03
C ALA A 518 -9.75 26.62 21.33
N GLU A 519 -10.02 25.60 20.50
CA GLU A 519 -11.07 24.59 20.75
C GLU A 519 -10.77 23.72 21.98
N LEU A 520 -9.50 23.31 22.14
CA LEU A 520 -9.06 22.55 23.31
C LEU A 520 -9.16 23.34 24.61
N TYR A 521 -8.82 24.63 24.59
CA TYR A 521 -9.02 25.51 25.75
C TYR A 521 -10.50 25.66 26.09
N ARG A 522 -11.38 25.86 25.10
CA ARG A 522 -12.86 25.88 25.31
C ARG A 522 -13.37 24.56 25.88
N ALA A 523 -12.80 23.43 25.47
CA ALA A 523 -13.15 22.11 26.01
C ALA A 523 -12.65 21.89 27.45
N GLY A 524 -11.76 22.75 27.97
CA GLY A 524 -11.24 22.69 29.33
C GLY A 524 -9.82 22.16 29.46
N ALA A 525 -9.01 22.19 28.40
CA ALA A 525 -7.58 21.91 28.51
C ALA A 525 -6.91 22.91 29.46
N THR A 526 -5.94 22.44 30.26
CA THR A 526 -5.11 23.28 31.12
C THR A 526 -4.05 23.99 30.28
N ASP A 527 -3.50 23.28 29.29
CA ASP A 527 -2.59 23.84 28.30
C ASP A 527 -2.77 23.16 26.95
N ALA A 528 -2.62 23.92 25.87
CA ALA A 528 -2.68 23.43 24.49
C ALA A 528 -1.51 23.99 23.69
N VAL A 529 -0.67 23.10 23.17
CA VAL A 529 0.58 23.43 22.49
C VAL A 529 0.38 23.27 20.98
N PRO A 530 0.29 24.36 20.19
CA PRO A 530 0.12 24.29 18.74
C PRO A 530 1.45 23.96 18.05
N GLU A 531 1.50 22.81 17.42
CA GLU A 531 2.71 22.27 16.78
C GLU A 531 3.24 23.19 15.68
N THR A 532 2.35 23.76 14.86
CA THR A 532 2.75 24.66 13.78
C THR A 532 3.42 25.94 14.29
N ILE A 533 2.97 26.49 15.41
CA ILE A 533 3.58 27.67 16.01
C ILE A 533 4.96 27.31 16.57
N GLU A 534 5.07 26.27 17.37
CA GLU A 534 6.33 25.89 17.99
C GLU A 534 7.40 25.52 16.96
N SER A 535 7.02 24.77 15.91
CA SER A 535 7.93 24.45 14.81
C SER A 535 8.38 25.70 14.04
N SER A 536 7.47 26.68 13.83
CA SER A 536 7.79 27.94 13.15
C SER A 536 8.72 28.82 14.00
N LEU A 537 8.51 28.88 15.31
CA LEU A 537 9.38 29.61 16.24
C LEU A 537 10.77 28.98 16.28
N GLN A 538 10.86 27.65 16.32
CA GLN A 538 12.14 26.95 16.31
C GLN A 538 12.90 27.17 14.99
N LEU A 539 12.20 27.14 13.85
CA LEU A 539 12.81 27.47 12.57
C LEU A 539 13.30 28.93 12.51
N SER A 540 12.50 29.85 13.04
CA SER A 540 12.90 31.29 13.13
C SER A 540 14.11 31.47 14.01
N GLU A 541 14.20 30.77 15.13
CA GLU A 541 15.38 30.74 16.00
C GLU A 541 16.63 30.29 15.23
N ALA A 542 16.56 29.17 14.56
CA ALA A 542 17.67 28.65 13.77
C ALA A 542 18.13 29.64 12.69
N VAL A 543 17.20 30.23 11.95
CA VAL A 543 17.51 31.21 10.90
C VAL A 543 18.21 32.45 11.49
N LEU A 544 17.72 33.00 12.60
CA LEU A 544 18.32 34.18 13.22
C LEU A 544 19.74 33.90 13.72
N VAL A 545 19.96 32.73 14.33
CA VAL A 545 21.28 32.31 14.81
C VAL A 545 22.25 32.11 13.63
N ASP A 546 21.83 31.45 12.55
CA ASP A 546 22.65 31.24 11.36
C ASP A 546 23.00 32.55 10.63
N LEU A 547 22.12 33.56 10.72
CA LEU A 547 22.39 34.92 10.23
C LEU A 547 23.31 35.74 11.15
N GLY A 548 23.80 35.15 12.24
CA GLY A 548 24.77 35.77 13.14
C GLY A 548 24.17 36.68 14.24
N VAL A 549 22.85 36.60 14.46
CA VAL A 549 22.23 37.31 15.61
C VAL A 549 22.62 36.59 16.90
N ALA A 550 23.02 37.35 17.90
CA ALA A 550 23.44 36.77 19.18
C ALA A 550 22.29 35.98 19.85
N MET A 551 22.60 34.85 20.47
CA MET A 551 21.61 33.90 21.04
C MET A 551 20.68 34.58 22.07
N GLY A 552 21.19 35.48 22.95
CA GLY A 552 20.39 36.15 23.97
C GLY A 552 19.19 36.93 23.40
N PRO A 553 19.41 37.91 22.50
CA PRO A 553 18.34 38.61 21.79
C PRO A 553 17.37 37.67 21.03
N VAL A 554 17.90 36.61 20.40
CA VAL A 554 17.05 35.61 19.68
C VAL A 554 16.11 34.93 20.65
N ILE A 555 16.61 34.39 21.76
CA ILE A 555 15.77 33.74 22.78
C ILE A 555 14.71 34.70 23.31
N ALA A 556 15.09 35.96 23.60
CA ALA A 556 14.14 36.95 24.09
C ALA A 556 13.01 37.23 23.09
N SER A 557 13.34 37.44 21.80
CA SER A 557 12.34 37.70 20.75
C SER A 557 11.43 36.51 20.50
N ILE A 558 11.95 35.27 20.55
CA ILE A 558 11.16 34.05 20.43
C ILE A 558 10.19 33.92 21.61
N HIS A 559 10.63 34.19 22.84
CA HIS A 559 9.75 34.16 24.00
C HIS A 559 8.65 35.21 23.95
N GLU A 560 8.98 36.43 23.53
CA GLU A 560 8.01 37.52 23.35
C GLU A 560 6.97 37.14 22.29
N LYS A 561 7.41 36.61 21.13
CA LYS A 561 6.51 36.20 20.07
C LYS A 561 5.62 35.01 20.47
N ARG A 562 6.15 34.05 21.21
CA ARG A 562 5.37 32.95 21.80
C ARG A 562 4.27 33.49 22.74
N ALA A 563 4.59 34.46 23.59
CA ALA A 563 3.62 35.07 24.51
C ALA A 563 2.51 35.82 23.76
N GLU A 564 2.86 36.59 22.72
CA GLU A 564 1.91 37.27 21.85
C GLU A 564 0.93 36.32 21.17
N LEU A 565 1.48 35.27 20.52
CA LEU A 565 0.68 34.24 19.82
C LEU A 565 -0.23 33.48 20.81
N ARG A 566 0.24 33.19 21.99
CA ARG A 566 -0.56 32.57 23.05
C ARG A 566 -1.73 33.45 23.48
N THR A 567 -1.48 34.76 23.70
CA THR A 567 -2.55 35.73 24.00
C THR A 567 -3.59 35.76 22.89
N HIS A 568 -3.16 35.72 21.65
CA HIS A 568 -4.08 35.64 20.50
C HIS A 568 -4.97 34.38 20.54
N ILE A 569 -4.40 33.22 20.84
CA ILE A 569 -5.14 31.95 20.97
C ILE A 569 -6.14 32.02 22.12
N MET A 570 -5.74 32.60 23.26
CA MET A 570 -6.62 32.78 24.42
C MET A 570 -7.81 33.69 24.08
N ASN A 571 -7.58 34.79 23.37
CA ASN A 571 -8.64 35.66 22.89
C ASN A 571 -9.61 34.93 21.95
N LEU A 572 -9.11 34.08 21.06
CA LEU A 572 -9.93 33.23 20.19
C LEU A 572 -10.75 32.21 20.98
N SER A 573 -10.25 31.73 22.11
CA SER A 573 -10.95 30.74 22.95
C SER A 573 -12.10 31.32 23.75
N GLN A 574 -12.19 32.66 23.92
CA GLN A 574 -13.16 33.38 24.77
C GLN A 574 -13.17 32.86 26.22
N THR A 575 -12.05 32.40 26.73
CA THR A 575 -11.93 31.83 28.07
C THR A 575 -11.09 32.78 28.95
N ASP A 576 -11.64 33.25 30.07
CA ASP A 576 -10.93 34.10 31.04
C ASP A 576 -9.95 33.31 31.94
N ARG A 577 -9.81 32.00 31.74
CA ARG A 577 -8.91 31.17 32.56
C ARG A 577 -7.49 31.23 32.03
N GLU A 578 -6.63 32.03 32.66
CA GLU A 578 -5.19 31.87 32.49
C GLU A 578 -4.70 30.49 32.96
N PRO A 579 -3.91 29.76 32.14
CA PRO A 579 -3.36 28.48 32.54
C PRO A 579 -2.47 28.63 33.78
N PRO A 580 -2.67 27.82 34.83
CA PRO A 580 -1.95 27.98 36.11
C PRO A 580 -0.47 27.64 36.10
N ILE A 581 0.07 27.13 34.98
CA ILE A 581 1.42 26.55 34.87
C ILE A 581 2.53 27.63 35.05
N TRP A 582 2.27 28.91 34.80
CA TRP A 582 3.28 29.96 34.88
C TRP A 582 3.33 30.71 36.23
N ARG A 583 2.26 30.66 37.05
CA ARG A 583 2.23 31.30 38.35
C ARG A 583 3.06 30.58 39.43
N ARG A 584 3.36 29.28 39.26
CA ARG A 584 4.08 28.47 40.26
C ARG A 584 5.61 28.46 40.14
N ARG A 585 6.21 29.12 39.15
CA ARG A 585 7.66 29.00 38.87
C ARG A 585 8.54 30.18 39.26
N ILE A 586 8.01 31.25 39.83
CA ILE A 586 8.83 32.41 40.23
C ILE A 586 8.88 32.65 41.75
N GLY A 587 8.33 31.76 42.57
CA GLY A 587 8.26 32.08 43.99
C GLY A 587 8.13 30.96 44.98
N GLU A 588 8.68 29.77 44.79
CA GLU A 588 8.82 28.81 45.90
C GLU A 588 10.02 27.88 45.62
N SER A 589 11.19 28.29 46.13
CA SER A 589 12.33 27.45 46.49
C SER A 589 12.17 26.98 47.91
#